data_66ae9a627b83a0c829354485b1638637
#
_entry.id   66ae9a627b83a0c829354485b1638637
#
_cell.length_a   1.000
_cell.length_b   1.000
_cell.length_c   1.000
_cell.angle_alpha   90.00
_cell.angle_beta   90.00
_cell.angle_gamma   90.00
#
_symmetry.space_group_name_H-M   'P 1'
#
loop_
_entity.id
_entity.type
_entity.pdbx_description
1 polymer ?
#
loop_
_entity_poly.entity_id
_entity_poly.type
_entity_poly.pdbx_seq_one_letter_code
_entity_poly.pdbx_strand_id
1 'polypeptide(L)'
;MSRTGKTSEFAVEQVLPDVRRGRMVILVDDEDRENEGDLFVAAERATPEAINFMAVHGRGLISLALTEERTRALGLSLITDDTGNQTKFGTAFATPIDAREGVGSGMSAHDRARTIAVAIADGTGPADLIRPGRLQTLRALDGGVLARRGHTEAAVDLARLAGLKAAGVICEIMKEDGAMARMPDLKRYARRHDIRILRIADLVAYRRNERQVRRRAETTLPTSKAGEFRLLVYEDNLETQAFVAMVKGEVKPLSIRWRSNETSNPTRFSRNVCSSVTLCVSHQPNSYLVGPPIIW
;
A
#
# COMPACT_ATOMS: atom_id res chain seq x y z
N MET A 1 22.15 -12.45 -26.33
CA MET A 1 22.27 -13.25 -25.08
C MET A 1 21.13 -12.86 -24.17
N SER A 2 20.09 -13.69 -24.14
CA SER A 2 18.86 -13.48 -23.36
C SER A 2 19.18 -13.66 -21.87
N ARG A 3 19.01 -12.60 -21.07
CA ARG A 3 18.98 -12.70 -19.60
C ARG A 3 17.63 -13.34 -19.22
N THR A 4 17.61 -14.66 -19.11
CA THR A 4 16.57 -15.37 -18.37
C THR A 4 16.66 -14.93 -16.91
N GLY A 5 15.86 -13.93 -16.52
CA GLY A 5 15.70 -13.54 -15.13
C GLY A 5 15.21 -14.76 -14.36
N LYS A 6 15.95 -15.22 -13.34
CA LYS A 6 15.45 -16.17 -12.36
C LYS A 6 14.20 -15.54 -11.76
N THR A 7 13.05 -16.16 -12.05
CA THR A 7 11.78 -15.82 -11.39
C THR A 7 12.03 -15.99 -9.89
N SER A 8 11.82 -14.93 -9.12
CA SER A 8 11.95 -15.01 -7.66
C SER A 8 11.01 -16.08 -7.14
N GLU A 9 11.44 -16.89 -6.18
CA GLU A 9 10.59 -17.87 -5.47
C GLU A 9 9.31 -17.20 -4.89
N PHE A 10 9.33 -15.88 -4.76
CA PHE A 10 8.30 -15.05 -4.15
C PHE A 10 7.71 -14.01 -5.11
N ALA A 11 7.58 -14.35 -6.40
CA ALA A 11 7.10 -13.41 -7.42
C ALA A 11 5.62 -13.05 -7.22
N VAL A 12 5.32 -11.73 -7.26
CA VAL A 12 3.96 -11.18 -7.10
C VAL A 12 3.01 -11.78 -8.12
N GLU A 13 3.44 -11.92 -9.38
CA GLU A 13 2.64 -12.46 -10.48
C GLU A 13 2.16 -13.89 -10.23
N GLN A 14 2.91 -14.68 -9.45
CA GLN A 14 2.52 -16.04 -9.09
C GLN A 14 1.47 -16.07 -7.98
N VAL A 15 1.39 -15.03 -7.16
CA VAL A 15 0.50 -14.93 -6.01
C VAL A 15 -0.86 -14.34 -6.39
N LEU A 16 -0.89 -13.39 -7.34
CA LEU A 16 -2.12 -12.71 -7.75
C LEU A 16 -3.25 -13.65 -8.19
N PRO A 17 -3.01 -14.74 -8.96
CA PRO A 17 -4.07 -15.69 -9.28
C PRO A 17 -4.67 -16.39 -8.04
N ASP A 18 -3.85 -16.68 -7.02
CA ASP A 18 -4.31 -17.30 -5.79
C ASP A 18 -5.18 -16.30 -5.00
N VAL A 19 -4.76 -15.05 -4.88
CA VAL A 19 -5.54 -13.98 -4.24
C VAL A 19 -6.91 -13.81 -4.89
N ARG A 20 -6.98 -13.77 -6.24
CA ARG A 20 -8.26 -13.66 -6.97
C ARG A 20 -9.22 -14.80 -6.66
N ARG A 21 -8.68 -16.00 -6.44
CA ARG A 21 -9.46 -17.20 -6.10
C ARG A 21 -9.82 -17.31 -4.63
N GLY A 22 -9.36 -16.37 -3.79
CA GLY A 22 -9.56 -16.42 -2.34
C GLY A 22 -8.63 -17.38 -1.60
N ARG A 23 -7.55 -17.84 -2.22
CA ARG A 23 -6.52 -18.61 -1.53
C ARG A 23 -5.68 -17.67 -0.66
N MET A 24 -5.30 -18.16 0.50
CA MET A 24 -4.44 -17.43 1.41
C MET A 24 -3.02 -17.31 0.86
N VAL A 25 -2.35 -16.26 1.31
CA VAL A 25 -0.92 -16.00 1.07
C VAL A 25 -0.30 -15.64 2.41
N ILE A 26 0.95 -16.00 2.63
CA ILE A 26 1.73 -15.52 3.76
C ILE A 26 2.50 -14.28 3.31
N LEU A 27 2.23 -13.13 3.93
CA LEU A 27 3.00 -11.91 3.76
C LEU A 27 4.12 -11.90 4.79
N VAL A 28 5.35 -11.61 4.37
CA VAL A 28 6.51 -11.57 5.27
C VAL A 28 7.21 -10.22 5.10
N ASP A 29 7.45 -9.54 6.21
CA ASP A 29 8.18 -8.28 6.21
C ASP A 29 9.70 -8.47 6.38
N ASP A 30 10.44 -7.37 6.37
CA ASP A 30 11.88 -7.37 6.43
C ASP A 30 12.40 -7.80 7.82
N GLU A 31 13.59 -8.42 7.87
CA GLU A 31 14.20 -8.92 9.12
C GLU A 31 14.52 -7.80 10.12
N ASP A 32 14.73 -6.58 9.64
CA ASP A 32 15.01 -5.38 10.44
C ASP A 32 13.75 -4.66 10.92
N ARG A 33 12.55 -5.16 10.52
CA ARG A 33 11.26 -4.60 10.94
C ARG A 33 10.63 -5.49 12.04
N GLU A 34 9.51 -6.16 11.79
CA GLU A 34 8.87 -7.12 12.72
C GLU A 34 9.47 -8.52 12.57
N ASN A 35 9.95 -8.82 11.35
CA ASN A 35 10.44 -10.13 10.95
C ASN A 35 9.40 -11.22 11.20
N GLU A 36 8.16 -10.98 10.81
CA GLU A 36 7.00 -11.83 11.05
C GLU A 36 6.34 -12.24 9.74
N GLY A 37 5.41 -13.17 9.84
CA GLY A 37 4.60 -13.59 8.72
C GLY A 37 3.13 -13.58 9.07
N ASP A 38 2.32 -12.94 8.25
CA ASP A 38 0.88 -12.88 8.38
C ASP A 38 0.19 -13.72 7.32
N LEU A 39 -0.81 -14.51 7.72
CA LEU A 39 -1.81 -15.01 6.80
C LEU A 39 -2.58 -13.82 6.22
N PHE A 40 -2.76 -13.81 4.93
CA PHE A 40 -3.54 -12.81 4.20
C PHE A 40 -4.60 -13.47 3.34
N VAL A 41 -5.79 -12.89 3.33
CA VAL A 41 -6.84 -13.12 2.33
C VAL A 41 -7.46 -11.78 1.93
N ALA A 42 -7.78 -11.59 0.64
CA ALA A 42 -8.50 -10.39 0.22
C ALA A 42 -9.88 -10.35 0.90
N ALA A 43 -10.30 -9.18 1.40
CA ALA A 43 -11.51 -9.04 2.19
C ALA A 43 -12.79 -9.48 1.44
N GLU A 44 -12.85 -9.31 0.11
CA GLU A 44 -13.94 -9.84 -0.73
C GLU A 44 -14.02 -11.38 -0.75
N ARG A 45 -12.96 -12.05 -0.32
CA ARG A 45 -12.84 -13.53 -0.32
C ARG A 45 -12.74 -14.08 1.11
N ALA A 46 -12.96 -13.25 2.12
CA ALA A 46 -12.90 -13.65 3.51
C ALA A 46 -14.18 -14.41 3.92
N THR A 47 -14.17 -15.74 3.70
CA THR A 47 -15.26 -16.64 4.11
C THR A 47 -15.15 -17.01 5.61
N PRO A 48 -16.21 -17.54 6.24
CA PRO A 48 -16.11 -18.08 7.59
C PRO A 48 -15.03 -19.14 7.76
N GLU A 49 -14.81 -20.00 6.76
CA GLU A 49 -13.77 -21.02 6.77
C GLU A 49 -12.37 -20.39 6.77
N ALA A 50 -12.17 -19.31 5.97
CA ALA A 50 -10.92 -18.57 5.93
C ALA A 50 -10.62 -17.91 7.29
N ILE A 51 -11.63 -17.29 7.91
CA ILE A 51 -11.49 -16.68 9.23
C ILE A 51 -11.23 -17.73 10.31
N ASN A 52 -11.92 -18.86 10.23
CA ASN A 52 -11.67 -19.97 11.16
C ASN A 52 -10.26 -20.54 10.99
N PHE A 53 -9.77 -20.68 9.74
CA PHE A 53 -8.41 -21.11 9.48
C PHE A 53 -7.38 -20.16 10.12
N MET A 54 -7.57 -18.84 9.97
CA MET A 54 -6.72 -17.83 10.62
C MET A 54 -6.73 -17.97 12.14
N ALA A 55 -7.90 -18.14 12.74
CA ALA A 55 -8.04 -18.28 14.19
C ALA A 55 -7.33 -19.53 14.73
N VAL A 56 -7.46 -20.66 14.03
CA VAL A 56 -6.93 -21.96 14.47
C VAL A 56 -5.44 -22.09 14.16
N HIS A 57 -5.03 -21.68 12.98
CA HIS A 57 -3.70 -21.95 12.44
C HIS A 57 -2.78 -20.72 12.45
N GLY A 58 -3.31 -19.49 12.35
CA GLY A 58 -2.54 -18.26 12.54
C GLY A 58 -2.31 -17.98 14.00
N ARG A 59 -3.39 -17.95 14.79
CA ARG A 59 -3.38 -17.75 16.26
C ARG A 59 -3.05 -16.30 16.66
N GLY A 60 -2.84 -15.42 15.72
CA GLY A 60 -2.64 -13.99 15.90
C GLY A 60 -3.95 -13.18 15.98
N LEU A 61 -3.84 -11.88 15.91
CA LEU A 61 -4.95 -10.95 15.91
C LEU A 61 -5.53 -10.81 14.49
N ILE A 62 -6.74 -11.36 14.27
CA ILE A 62 -7.42 -11.19 12.98
C ILE A 62 -7.83 -9.74 12.80
N SER A 63 -7.26 -9.07 11.81
CA SER A 63 -7.40 -7.64 11.57
C SER A 63 -7.83 -7.37 10.14
N LEU A 64 -8.75 -6.41 9.97
CA LEU A 64 -9.20 -5.92 8.66
C LEU A 64 -8.42 -4.65 8.29
N ALA A 65 -7.55 -4.77 7.30
CA ALA A 65 -6.84 -3.65 6.70
C ALA A 65 -7.72 -2.93 5.67
N LEU A 66 -7.89 -1.63 5.85
CA LEU A 66 -8.72 -0.75 5.02
C LEU A 66 -7.90 0.43 4.50
N THR A 67 -8.30 1.00 3.36
CA THR A 67 -7.77 2.29 2.91
C THR A 67 -8.20 3.42 3.85
N GLU A 68 -7.47 4.53 3.83
CA GLU A 68 -7.87 5.72 4.58
C GLU A 68 -9.25 6.23 4.15
N GLU A 69 -9.52 6.24 2.84
CA GLU A 69 -10.83 6.62 2.30
C GLU A 69 -11.96 5.76 2.88
N ARG A 70 -11.78 4.42 2.89
CA ARG A 70 -12.79 3.51 3.42
C ARG A 70 -12.95 3.65 4.93
N THR A 71 -11.85 3.80 5.67
CA THR A 71 -11.87 4.05 7.11
C THR A 71 -12.66 5.32 7.44
N ARG A 72 -12.46 6.39 6.67
CA ARG A 72 -13.21 7.65 6.80
C ARG A 72 -14.69 7.47 6.46
N ALA A 73 -15.01 6.80 5.35
CA ALA A 73 -16.41 6.56 4.94
C ALA A 73 -17.20 5.75 5.97
N LEU A 74 -16.56 4.83 6.68
CA LEU A 74 -17.14 4.06 7.78
C LEU A 74 -17.18 4.83 9.12
N GLY A 75 -16.64 6.06 9.18
CA GLY A 75 -16.58 6.85 10.40
C GLY A 75 -15.71 6.20 11.49
N LEU A 76 -14.65 5.51 11.11
CA LEU A 76 -13.74 4.85 12.04
C LEU A 76 -12.62 5.81 12.44
N SER A 77 -12.56 6.13 13.73
CA SER A 77 -11.46 6.90 14.30
C SER A 77 -10.27 6.00 14.58
N LEU A 78 -9.06 6.55 14.47
CA LEU A 78 -7.88 5.89 15.04
C LEU A 78 -8.03 5.79 16.57
N ILE A 79 -7.47 4.74 17.15
CA ILE A 79 -7.45 4.56 18.61
C ILE A 79 -6.62 5.67 19.28
N THR A 80 -5.54 6.08 18.60
CA THR A 80 -4.74 7.25 18.98
C THR A 80 -4.50 8.12 17.75
N ASP A 81 -4.27 9.41 17.94
CA ASP A 81 -3.78 10.28 16.86
C ASP A 81 -2.34 9.90 16.45
N ASP A 82 -1.84 10.49 15.36
CA ASP A 82 -0.50 10.19 14.85
C ASP A 82 0.61 10.60 15.84
N THR A 83 0.35 11.56 16.73
CA THR A 83 1.30 12.02 17.77
C THR A 83 1.30 11.13 18.99
N GLY A 84 0.18 10.50 19.31
CA GLY A 84 0.01 9.56 20.41
C GLY A 84 0.33 8.10 20.08
N ASN A 85 0.60 7.77 18.81
CA ASN A 85 0.91 6.43 18.41
C ASN A 85 2.32 6.01 18.84
N GLN A 86 2.40 5.19 19.88
CA GLN A 86 3.67 4.68 20.44
C GLN A 86 4.04 3.29 19.89
N THR A 87 3.31 2.77 18.91
CA THR A 87 3.68 1.49 18.29
C THR A 87 5.03 1.63 17.58
N LYS A 88 5.92 0.68 17.79
CA LYS A 88 7.30 0.71 17.28
C LYS A 88 7.39 1.00 15.77
N PHE A 89 6.40 0.53 15.01
CA PHE A 89 6.39 0.61 13.56
C PHE A 89 5.23 1.46 13.01
N GLY A 90 4.56 2.24 13.87
CA GLY A 90 3.51 3.18 13.45
C GLY A 90 2.25 2.53 12.88
N THR A 91 1.88 1.32 13.35
CA THR A 91 0.63 0.66 12.92
C THR A 91 -0.58 1.48 13.34
N ALA A 92 -1.41 1.87 12.38
CA ALA A 92 -2.56 2.74 12.60
C ALA A 92 -3.80 1.90 12.99
N PHE A 93 -3.90 1.54 14.25
CA PHE A 93 -5.07 0.87 14.80
C PHE A 93 -6.27 1.82 14.80
N ALA A 94 -7.38 1.35 14.19
CA ALA A 94 -8.65 2.07 14.20
C ALA A 94 -9.67 1.34 15.07
N THR A 95 -10.81 2.00 15.32
CA THR A 95 -11.89 1.49 16.18
C THR A 95 -12.34 0.10 15.72
N PRO A 96 -12.31 -0.93 16.60
CA PRO A 96 -12.86 -2.24 16.28
C PRO A 96 -14.35 -2.19 15.98
N ILE A 97 -14.82 -3.07 15.09
CA ILE A 97 -16.21 -3.07 14.60
C ILE A 97 -16.89 -4.44 14.69
N ASP A 98 -18.22 -4.40 14.72
CA ASP A 98 -19.11 -5.51 14.36
C ASP A 98 -20.14 -5.02 13.34
N ALA A 99 -20.65 -5.88 12.48
CA ALA A 99 -21.83 -5.55 11.69
C ALA A 99 -23.02 -5.31 12.62
N ARG A 100 -23.90 -4.36 12.27
CA ARG A 100 -25.10 -4.09 13.08
C ARG A 100 -26.09 -5.24 13.01
N GLU A 101 -26.18 -5.87 11.85
CA GLU A 101 -27.16 -6.92 11.59
C GLU A 101 -26.51 -8.20 11.06
N GLY A 102 -27.12 -9.32 11.38
CA GLY A 102 -26.70 -10.64 10.91
C GLY A 102 -25.48 -11.20 11.65
N VAL A 103 -25.23 -10.73 12.87
CA VAL A 103 -24.20 -11.24 13.78
C VAL A 103 -24.78 -11.53 15.16
N GLY A 104 -24.18 -12.49 15.85
CA GLY A 104 -24.51 -12.78 17.25
C GLY A 104 -23.64 -11.95 18.19
N SER A 105 -22.66 -12.58 18.82
CA SER A 105 -21.71 -11.90 19.71
C SER A 105 -20.60 -11.13 18.97
N GLY A 106 -20.51 -11.23 17.66
CA GLY A 106 -19.44 -10.64 16.85
C GLY A 106 -18.12 -11.44 16.82
N MET A 107 -17.99 -12.50 17.62
CA MET A 107 -16.73 -13.21 17.84
C MET A 107 -16.55 -14.43 16.94
N SER A 108 -17.63 -15.09 16.53
CA SER A 108 -17.53 -16.29 15.70
C SER A 108 -16.90 -15.99 14.33
N ALA A 109 -16.36 -17.03 13.68
CA ALA A 109 -15.82 -16.90 12.33
C ALA A 109 -16.89 -16.39 11.35
N HIS A 110 -18.14 -16.81 11.52
CA HIS A 110 -19.28 -16.35 10.74
C HIS A 110 -19.56 -14.87 10.98
N ASP A 111 -19.59 -14.43 12.24
CA ASP A 111 -19.85 -13.04 12.60
C ASP A 111 -18.75 -12.12 12.06
N ARG A 112 -17.48 -12.52 12.20
CA ARG A 112 -16.36 -11.74 11.68
C ARG A 112 -16.35 -11.68 10.16
N ALA A 113 -16.62 -12.79 9.47
CA ALA A 113 -16.77 -12.80 8.00
C ALA A 113 -17.93 -11.91 7.55
N ARG A 114 -19.08 -11.95 8.25
CA ARG A 114 -20.21 -11.05 7.99
C ARG A 114 -19.82 -9.59 8.19
N THR A 115 -19.13 -9.27 9.27
CA THR A 115 -18.64 -7.91 9.57
C THR A 115 -17.68 -7.41 8.47
N ILE A 116 -16.77 -8.25 8.00
CA ILE A 116 -15.87 -7.93 6.88
C ILE A 116 -16.67 -7.62 5.62
N ALA A 117 -17.64 -8.49 5.27
CA ALA A 117 -18.46 -8.32 4.08
C ALA A 117 -19.25 -6.99 4.12
N VAL A 118 -19.82 -6.65 5.27
CA VAL A 118 -20.51 -5.36 5.48
C VAL A 118 -19.51 -4.22 5.38
N ALA A 119 -18.38 -4.30 6.06
CA ALA A 119 -17.39 -3.23 6.10
C ALA A 119 -16.81 -2.86 4.72
N ILE A 120 -16.79 -3.78 3.76
CA ILE A 120 -16.28 -3.52 2.40
C ILE A 120 -17.38 -3.31 1.35
N ALA A 121 -18.65 -3.49 1.70
CA ALA A 121 -19.76 -3.33 0.75
C ALA A 121 -19.94 -1.86 0.35
N ASP A 122 -20.28 -1.65 -0.93
CA ASP A 122 -20.59 -0.32 -1.43
C ASP A 122 -21.85 0.20 -0.75
N GLY A 123 -21.88 1.50 -0.43
CA GLY A 123 -23.01 2.13 0.27
C GLY A 123 -23.04 1.92 1.79
N THR A 124 -22.24 1.02 2.35
CA THR A 124 -22.13 0.87 3.82
C THR A 124 -21.51 2.12 4.45
N GLY A 125 -22.15 2.61 5.50
CA GLY A 125 -21.73 3.75 6.31
C GLY A 125 -21.64 3.44 7.81
N PRO A 126 -21.44 4.48 8.63
CA PRO A 126 -21.31 4.33 10.08
C PRO A 126 -22.51 3.68 10.77
N ALA A 127 -23.71 3.84 10.20
CA ALA A 127 -24.96 3.31 10.77
C ALA A 127 -25.06 1.77 10.66
N ASP A 128 -24.34 1.16 9.73
CA ASP A 128 -24.38 -0.29 9.49
C ASP A 128 -23.42 -1.07 10.42
N LEU A 129 -22.68 -0.35 11.25
CA LEU A 129 -21.68 -0.90 12.15
C LEU A 129 -22.00 -0.60 13.62
N ILE A 130 -21.55 -1.50 14.48
CA ILE A 130 -21.49 -1.31 15.94
C ILE A 130 -20.04 -1.01 16.32
N ARG A 131 -19.82 -0.05 17.19
CA ARG A 131 -18.53 0.39 17.70
C ARG A 131 -18.59 0.60 19.20
N PRO A 132 -17.66 0.07 20.01
CA PRO A 132 -16.64 -0.89 19.61
C PRO A 132 -17.20 -2.26 19.28
N GLY A 133 -16.52 -3.02 18.42
CA GLY A 133 -16.83 -4.40 18.09
C GLY A 133 -15.67 -5.37 18.44
N ARG A 134 -15.64 -6.54 17.80
CA ARG A 134 -14.63 -7.59 18.05
C ARG A 134 -13.66 -7.77 16.88
N LEU A 135 -13.99 -7.26 15.69
CA LEU A 135 -13.10 -7.29 14.56
C LEU A 135 -12.19 -6.05 14.59
N GLN A 136 -10.90 -6.26 14.81
CA GLN A 136 -9.93 -5.18 14.76
C GLN A 136 -9.82 -4.60 13.36
N THR A 137 -9.77 -3.27 13.23
CA THR A 137 -9.52 -2.58 11.98
C THR A 137 -8.18 -1.84 11.99
N LEU A 138 -7.54 -1.80 10.82
CA LEU A 138 -6.26 -1.12 10.59
C LEU A 138 -6.41 -0.18 9.40
N ARG A 139 -5.88 1.04 9.52
CA ARG A 139 -5.80 1.99 8.42
C ARG A 139 -4.47 1.86 7.70
N ALA A 140 -4.48 1.50 6.42
CA ALA A 140 -3.31 1.58 5.58
C ALA A 140 -3.00 3.04 5.22
N LEU A 141 -1.71 3.38 5.15
CA LEU A 141 -1.27 4.67 4.64
C LEU A 141 -1.52 4.78 3.13
N ASP A 142 -1.91 5.97 2.69
CA ASP A 142 -1.95 6.28 1.27
C ASP A 142 -0.56 6.11 0.64
N GLY A 143 -0.51 5.58 -0.59
CA GLY A 143 0.75 5.14 -1.22
C GLY A 143 1.07 3.66 -0.97
N GLY A 144 0.40 2.99 -0.02
CA GLY A 144 0.54 1.56 0.24
C GLY A 144 1.94 1.17 0.69
N VAL A 145 2.46 0.03 0.18
CA VAL A 145 3.81 -0.47 0.56
C VAL A 145 4.95 0.46 0.15
N LEU A 146 4.71 1.42 -0.73
CA LEU A 146 5.72 2.43 -1.08
C LEU A 146 5.87 3.49 0.00
N ALA A 147 4.79 3.80 0.72
CA ALA A 147 4.79 4.73 1.85
C ALA A 147 5.23 4.03 3.15
N ARG A 148 4.71 2.83 3.42
CA ARG A 148 5.06 2.04 4.61
C ARG A 148 5.10 0.55 4.27
N ARG A 149 6.25 -0.09 4.51
CA ARG A 149 6.50 -1.51 4.18
C ARG A 149 5.89 -2.46 5.23
N GLY A 150 4.62 -2.24 5.59
CA GLY A 150 3.92 -3.04 6.60
C GLY A 150 2.93 -4.02 6.00
N HIS A 151 2.52 -5.02 6.81
CA HIS A 151 1.51 -6.02 6.45
C HIS A 151 0.16 -5.38 6.10
N THR A 152 -0.23 -4.29 6.78
CA THR A 152 -1.46 -3.54 6.53
C THR A 152 -1.49 -2.98 5.10
N GLU A 153 -0.44 -2.28 4.70
CA GLU A 153 -0.30 -1.71 3.35
C GLU A 153 -0.18 -2.80 2.30
N ALA A 154 0.56 -3.86 2.61
CA ALA A 154 0.72 -5.00 1.70
C ALA A 154 -0.62 -5.70 1.42
N ALA A 155 -1.46 -5.85 2.42
CA ALA A 155 -2.79 -6.44 2.29
C ALA A 155 -3.69 -5.62 1.34
N VAL A 156 -3.72 -4.31 1.52
CA VAL A 156 -4.50 -3.38 0.68
C VAL A 156 -3.99 -3.37 -0.75
N ASP A 157 -2.67 -3.25 -0.93
CA ASP A 157 -2.05 -3.23 -2.25
C ASP A 157 -2.24 -4.53 -3.01
N LEU A 158 -2.05 -5.67 -2.35
CA LEU A 158 -2.17 -6.99 -2.99
C LEU A 158 -3.62 -7.27 -3.42
N ALA A 159 -4.61 -6.88 -2.60
CA ALA A 159 -6.02 -6.96 -2.98
C ALA A 159 -6.31 -6.08 -4.22
N ARG A 160 -5.82 -4.84 -4.25
CA ARG A 160 -5.96 -3.92 -5.39
C ARG A 160 -5.31 -4.47 -6.64
N LEU A 161 -4.08 -4.99 -6.57
CA LEU A 161 -3.36 -5.61 -7.69
C LEU A 161 -4.05 -6.86 -8.23
N ALA A 162 -4.77 -7.58 -7.39
CA ALA A 162 -5.62 -8.69 -7.78
C ALA A 162 -6.92 -8.25 -8.48
N GLY A 163 -7.23 -6.94 -8.55
CA GLY A 163 -8.47 -6.41 -9.12
C GLY A 163 -9.68 -6.56 -8.19
N LEU A 164 -9.44 -6.69 -6.88
CA LEU A 164 -10.45 -6.79 -5.84
C LEU A 164 -10.54 -5.46 -5.07
N LYS A 165 -11.56 -5.32 -4.19
CA LYS A 165 -11.65 -4.17 -3.30
C LYS A 165 -10.38 -4.02 -2.49
N ALA A 166 -9.90 -2.78 -2.35
CA ALA A 166 -8.64 -2.45 -1.68
C ALA A 166 -8.76 -2.64 -0.15
N ALA A 167 -8.96 -3.88 0.25
CA ALA A 167 -9.08 -4.30 1.65
C ALA A 167 -8.61 -5.75 1.80
N GLY A 168 -7.97 -6.06 2.91
CA GLY A 168 -7.48 -7.41 3.19
C GLY A 168 -7.63 -7.77 4.65
N VAL A 169 -7.76 -9.07 4.93
CA VAL A 169 -7.72 -9.61 6.28
C VAL A 169 -6.37 -10.21 6.52
N ILE A 170 -5.74 -9.86 7.62
CA ILE A 170 -4.43 -10.37 8.03
C ILE A 170 -4.50 -10.98 9.42
N CYS A 171 -3.61 -11.92 9.70
CA CYS A 171 -3.48 -12.56 10.99
C CYS A 171 -2.05 -13.08 11.13
N GLU A 172 -1.35 -12.69 12.17
CA GLU A 172 0.02 -13.12 12.45
C GLU A 172 0.08 -14.63 12.67
N ILE A 173 1.20 -15.25 12.30
CA ILE A 173 1.44 -16.68 12.48
C ILE A 173 2.33 -16.89 13.71
N MET A 174 1.76 -17.57 14.71
CA MET A 174 2.50 -18.02 15.90
C MET A 174 2.80 -19.51 15.83
N LYS A 175 3.93 -19.89 16.40
CA LYS A 175 4.29 -21.28 16.65
C LYS A 175 3.43 -21.89 17.76
N GLU A 176 3.52 -23.22 17.93
CA GLU A 176 2.77 -23.95 18.97
C GLU A 176 3.15 -23.51 20.40
N ASP A 177 4.39 -23.06 20.60
CA ASP A 177 4.91 -22.53 21.87
C ASP A 177 4.47 -21.07 22.14
N GLY A 178 3.73 -20.44 21.22
CA GLY A 178 3.27 -19.04 21.32
C GLY A 178 4.28 -18.02 20.84
N ALA A 179 5.49 -18.40 20.45
CA ALA A 179 6.44 -17.46 19.84
C ALA A 179 6.07 -17.18 18.39
N MET A 180 6.47 -16.01 17.88
CA MET A 180 6.22 -15.64 16.49
C MET A 180 7.00 -16.55 15.54
N ALA A 181 6.32 -17.00 14.48
CA ALA A 181 6.96 -17.78 13.41
C ALA A 181 7.91 -16.89 12.61
N ARG A 182 9.11 -17.39 12.32
CA ARG A 182 10.13 -16.73 11.49
C ARG A 182 10.27 -17.45 10.16
N MET A 183 11.03 -16.91 9.21
CA MET A 183 11.12 -17.45 7.85
C MET A 183 11.33 -18.99 7.79
N PRO A 184 12.20 -19.63 8.60
CA PRO A 184 12.31 -21.09 8.59
C PRO A 184 11.02 -21.82 9.01
N ASP A 185 10.28 -21.26 9.98
CA ASP A 185 8.99 -21.80 10.44
C ASP A 185 7.92 -21.58 9.39
N LEU A 186 7.87 -20.36 8.83
CA LEU A 186 6.93 -19.95 7.78
C LEU A 186 7.07 -20.83 6.53
N LYS A 187 8.29 -21.21 6.12
CA LYS A 187 8.51 -22.16 5.02
C LYS A 187 7.97 -23.56 5.32
N ARG A 188 8.06 -24.03 6.58
CA ARG A 188 7.45 -25.31 7.00
C ARG A 188 5.93 -25.23 7.01
N TYR A 189 5.41 -24.13 7.55
CA TYR A 189 3.99 -23.84 7.61
C TYR A 189 3.38 -23.74 6.20
N ALA A 190 4.01 -22.99 5.32
CA ALA A 190 3.61 -22.82 3.93
C ALA A 190 3.49 -24.15 3.18
N ARG A 191 4.49 -25.05 3.35
CA ARG A 191 4.45 -26.39 2.76
C ARG A 191 3.35 -27.28 3.38
N ARG A 192 3.13 -27.19 4.70
CA ARG A 192 2.10 -27.97 5.40
C ARG A 192 0.69 -27.63 4.91
N HIS A 193 0.43 -26.36 4.63
CA HIS A 193 -0.90 -25.84 4.31
C HIS A 193 -1.09 -25.51 2.83
N ASP A 194 -0.10 -25.78 1.98
CA ASP A 194 -0.10 -25.42 0.53
C ASP A 194 -0.39 -23.94 0.32
N ILE A 195 0.29 -23.05 1.08
CA ILE A 195 0.14 -21.60 1.01
C ILE A 195 1.44 -20.99 0.48
N ARG A 196 1.33 -20.04 -0.46
CA ARG A 196 2.50 -19.32 -0.99
C ARG A 196 2.97 -18.25 -0.02
N ILE A 197 4.27 -17.98 -0.06
CA ILE A 197 4.88 -16.86 0.66
C ILE A 197 5.12 -15.72 -0.33
N LEU A 198 4.87 -14.48 0.10
CA LEU A 198 5.26 -13.26 -0.60
C LEU A 198 6.01 -12.36 0.39
N ARG A 199 7.20 -11.92 0.03
CA ARG A 199 7.93 -10.90 0.81
C ARG A 199 7.41 -9.52 0.44
N ILE A 200 7.19 -8.67 1.44
CA ILE A 200 6.77 -7.29 1.22
C ILE A 200 7.82 -6.51 0.41
N ALA A 201 9.10 -6.81 0.57
CA ALA A 201 10.18 -6.26 -0.26
C ALA A 201 9.99 -6.54 -1.77
N ASP A 202 9.54 -7.76 -2.13
CA ASP A 202 9.26 -8.10 -3.53
C ASP A 202 8.02 -7.37 -4.06
N LEU A 203 7.00 -7.18 -3.20
CA LEU A 203 5.82 -6.37 -3.54
C LEU A 203 6.20 -4.89 -3.74
N VAL A 204 7.08 -4.33 -2.91
CA VAL A 204 7.62 -2.98 -3.09
C VAL A 204 8.36 -2.85 -4.42
N ALA A 205 9.21 -3.81 -4.76
CA ALA A 205 9.93 -3.81 -6.04
C ALA A 205 8.96 -3.90 -7.23
N TYR A 206 7.94 -4.75 -7.13
CA TYR A 206 6.88 -4.87 -8.13
C TYR A 206 6.12 -3.55 -8.32
N ARG A 207 5.65 -2.94 -7.23
CA ARG A 207 4.92 -1.66 -7.24
C ARG A 207 5.77 -0.51 -7.83
N ARG A 208 7.07 -0.48 -7.55
CA ARG A 208 7.98 0.51 -8.14
C ARG A 208 8.10 0.35 -9.66
N ASN A 209 8.04 -0.87 -10.17
CA ASN A 209 8.08 -1.13 -11.62
C ASN A 209 6.76 -0.81 -12.33
N GLU A 210 5.63 -0.83 -11.59
CA GLU A 210 4.32 -0.43 -12.13
C GLU A 210 4.12 1.09 -12.17
N ARG A 211 5.06 1.86 -11.62
CA ARG A 211 4.98 3.30 -11.60
C ARG A 211 4.90 3.86 -13.03
N GLN A 212 3.76 4.42 -13.38
CA GLN A 212 3.53 5.07 -14.66
C GLN A 212 3.29 6.55 -14.44
N VAL A 213 4.17 7.38 -14.99
CA VAL A 213 3.98 8.82 -15.03
C VAL A 213 3.20 9.16 -16.30
N ARG A 214 2.00 9.72 -16.15
CA ARG A 214 1.13 10.10 -17.28
C ARG A 214 1.07 11.61 -17.42
N ARG A 215 1.19 12.10 -18.65
CA ARG A 215 0.95 13.50 -18.94
C ARG A 215 -0.55 13.80 -18.83
N ARG A 216 -0.92 14.74 -17.97
CA ARG A 216 -2.31 15.16 -17.72
C ARG A 216 -2.71 16.41 -18.47
N ALA A 217 -1.77 17.36 -18.59
CA ALA A 217 -2.03 18.62 -19.27
C ALA A 217 -0.77 19.13 -19.94
N GLU A 218 -0.98 19.97 -20.96
CA GLU A 218 0.05 20.73 -21.64
C GLU A 218 -0.50 22.13 -21.93
N THR A 219 0.30 23.15 -21.67
CA THR A 219 -0.02 24.52 -22.01
C THR A 219 1.26 25.28 -22.39
N THR A 220 1.10 26.44 -23.01
CA THR A 220 2.21 27.36 -23.32
C THR A 220 2.27 28.44 -22.27
N LEU A 221 3.45 28.63 -21.67
CA LEU A 221 3.73 29.68 -20.70
C LEU A 221 4.60 30.75 -21.35
N PRO A 222 4.05 31.94 -21.74
CA PRO A 222 4.84 33.05 -22.21
C PRO A 222 5.59 33.71 -21.04
N THR A 223 6.85 33.99 -21.23
CA THR A 223 7.68 34.67 -20.23
C THR A 223 8.24 35.98 -20.81
N SER A 224 8.36 37.02 -20.00
CA SER A 224 8.81 38.34 -20.42
C SER A 224 10.28 38.40 -20.84
N LYS A 225 11.12 37.51 -20.37
CA LYS A 225 12.58 37.51 -20.58
C LYS A 225 13.11 36.35 -21.41
N ALA A 226 12.42 35.21 -21.37
CA ALA A 226 12.95 33.98 -21.93
C ALA A 226 12.11 33.38 -23.07
N GLY A 227 11.07 34.11 -23.54
CA GLY A 227 10.16 33.64 -24.58
C GLY A 227 9.18 32.58 -24.07
N GLU A 228 8.69 31.75 -24.96
CA GLU A 228 7.67 30.73 -24.63
C GLU A 228 8.27 29.42 -24.15
N PHE A 229 7.63 28.85 -23.13
CA PHE A 229 7.88 27.50 -22.64
C PHE A 229 6.64 26.64 -22.78
N ARG A 230 6.81 25.38 -23.12
CA ARG A 230 5.76 24.39 -22.94
C ARG A 230 5.77 23.93 -21.46
N LEU A 231 4.65 24.04 -20.80
CA LEU A 231 4.42 23.56 -19.45
C LEU A 231 3.70 22.22 -19.54
N LEU A 232 4.35 21.16 -19.09
CA LEU A 232 3.82 19.81 -19.10
C LEU A 232 3.54 19.38 -17.67
N VAL A 233 2.30 19.01 -17.40
CA VAL A 233 1.89 18.47 -16.10
C VAL A 233 1.82 16.96 -16.20
N TYR A 234 2.55 16.30 -15.35
CA TYR A 234 2.56 14.85 -15.22
C TYR A 234 1.99 14.46 -13.86
N GLU A 235 1.27 13.37 -13.84
CA GLU A 235 0.73 12.78 -12.63
C GLU A 235 1.25 11.35 -12.50
N ASP A 236 1.67 11.01 -11.31
CA ASP A 236 2.06 9.65 -10.94
C ASP A 236 0.81 8.85 -10.58
N ASN A 237 0.67 7.65 -11.11
CA ASN A 237 -0.47 6.79 -10.81
C ASN A 237 -0.46 6.19 -9.40
N LEU A 238 0.63 6.37 -8.62
CA LEU A 238 0.80 5.78 -7.30
C LEU A 238 0.65 6.78 -6.15
N GLU A 239 1.12 8.01 -6.33
CA GLU A 239 1.22 8.99 -5.24
C GLU A 239 0.29 10.21 -5.40
N THR A 240 -0.50 10.27 -6.46
CA THR A 240 -1.34 11.45 -6.80
C THR A 240 -0.56 12.78 -6.80
N GLN A 241 0.76 12.73 -6.90
CA GLN A 241 1.60 13.92 -6.98
C GLN A 241 1.68 14.42 -8.41
N ALA A 242 1.50 15.72 -8.58
CA ALA A 242 1.68 16.38 -9.87
C ALA A 242 3.12 16.88 -10.02
N PHE A 243 3.74 16.52 -11.13
CA PHE A 243 5.07 17.00 -11.51
C PHE A 243 4.90 17.99 -12.67
N VAL A 244 5.59 19.11 -12.59
CA VAL A 244 5.56 20.13 -13.65
C VAL A 244 6.92 20.17 -14.35
N ALA A 245 6.91 19.99 -15.67
CA ALA A 245 8.10 20.16 -16.48
C ALA A 245 7.94 21.40 -17.38
N MET A 246 8.93 22.30 -17.37
CA MET A 246 9.03 23.42 -18.28
C MET A 246 10.02 23.09 -19.39
N VAL A 247 9.56 23.12 -20.62
CA VAL A 247 10.35 22.73 -21.79
C VAL A 247 10.47 23.88 -22.76
N LYS A 248 11.69 24.24 -23.15
CA LYS A 248 11.98 25.21 -24.20
C LYS A 248 12.62 24.49 -25.39
N GLY A 249 12.04 24.65 -26.59
CA GLY A 249 12.52 23.99 -27.81
C GLY A 249 12.03 22.55 -27.97
N GLU A 250 12.63 21.82 -28.94
CA GLU A 250 12.29 20.43 -29.22
C GLU A 250 13.13 19.46 -28.35
N VAL A 251 12.44 18.56 -27.65
CA VAL A 251 13.07 17.44 -26.94
C VAL A 251 13.08 16.24 -27.87
N LYS A 252 14.25 15.84 -28.36
CA LYS A 252 14.40 14.58 -29.07
C LYS A 252 14.31 13.42 -28.09
N PRO A 253 13.66 12.30 -28.43
CA PRO A 253 13.59 11.16 -27.55
C PRO A 253 14.98 10.55 -27.38
N LEU A 254 15.63 10.92 -26.29
CA LEU A 254 16.81 10.23 -25.75
C LEU A 254 16.35 9.30 -24.64
N SER A 255 16.86 8.10 -24.61
CA SER A 255 16.60 7.15 -23.53
C SER A 255 17.03 7.76 -22.20
N ILE A 256 16.08 8.34 -21.46
CA ILE A 256 16.34 8.89 -20.14
C ILE A 256 16.45 7.70 -19.18
N ARG A 257 17.68 7.38 -18.77
CA ARG A 257 17.92 6.41 -17.71
C ARG A 257 17.86 7.14 -16.37
N TRP A 258 16.78 6.98 -15.62
CA TRP A 258 16.68 7.46 -14.25
C TRP A 258 17.74 6.76 -13.38
N ARG A 259 18.57 7.53 -12.70
CA ARG A 259 19.33 7.07 -11.54
C ARG A 259 18.73 7.74 -10.32
N SER A 260 18.09 6.98 -9.44
CA SER A 260 17.78 7.41 -8.09
C SER A 260 19.07 7.49 -7.31
N ASN A 261 19.54 8.69 -7.00
CA ASN A 261 20.56 8.87 -5.97
C ASN A 261 19.82 9.01 -4.62
N GLU A 262 19.87 7.95 -3.85
CA GLU A 262 19.61 8.01 -2.41
C GLU A 262 20.76 8.76 -1.75
N THR A 263 20.61 10.05 -1.56
CA THR A 263 21.26 10.80 -0.47
C THR A 263 20.49 12.09 -0.23
N SER A 264 19.97 12.20 0.96
CA SER A 264 19.33 13.34 1.59
C SER A 264 20.21 14.59 1.54
N ASN A 265 19.98 15.47 0.55
CA ASN A 265 20.26 16.90 0.68
C ASN A 265 19.63 17.70 -0.49
N PRO A 266 18.72 18.66 -0.24
CA PRO A 266 17.97 19.36 -1.29
C PRO A 266 18.72 20.50 -2.00
N THR A 267 20.04 20.64 -1.88
CA THR A 267 20.80 21.79 -2.36
C THR A 267 21.95 21.50 -3.33
N ARG A 268 21.93 20.38 -4.06
CA ARG A 268 22.93 20.20 -5.14
C ARG A 268 22.28 19.94 -6.48
N PHE A 269 22.21 20.99 -7.31
CA PHE A 269 22.00 20.90 -8.74
C PHE A 269 23.19 20.19 -9.40
N SER A 270 22.99 19.03 -10.01
CA SER A 270 23.97 18.43 -10.90
C SER A 270 23.80 19.03 -12.31
N ARG A 271 24.75 19.82 -12.73
CA ARG A 271 24.91 20.27 -14.12
C ARG A 271 25.49 19.13 -14.96
N ASN A 272 24.62 18.36 -15.60
CA ASN A 272 24.97 17.67 -16.84
C ASN A 272 23.77 17.80 -17.76
N VAL A 273 23.82 18.85 -18.57
CA VAL A 273 22.72 19.28 -19.43
C VAL A 273 23.19 19.17 -20.87
N CYS A 274 22.42 18.45 -21.67
CA CYS A 274 22.33 18.74 -23.10
C CYS A 274 21.68 20.14 -23.25
N SER A 275 22.24 21.00 -24.06
CA SER A 275 22.10 22.47 -24.07
C SER A 275 20.71 23.06 -24.35
N SER A 276 19.60 22.39 -24.09
CA SER A 276 18.25 22.88 -24.40
C SER A 276 17.11 22.43 -23.48
N VAL A 277 17.36 21.78 -22.35
CA VAL A 277 16.28 21.36 -21.43
C VAL A 277 16.64 21.73 -19.99
N THR A 278 15.87 22.65 -19.40
CA THR A 278 15.94 22.94 -17.98
C THR A 278 14.75 22.24 -17.31
N LEU A 279 15.02 21.23 -16.49
CA LEU A 279 14.02 20.52 -15.69
C LEU A 279 14.01 21.16 -14.31
N CYS A 280 12.95 21.91 -13.97
CA CYS A 280 12.67 22.32 -12.60
C CYS A 280 11.64 21.35 -12.01
N VAL A 281 12.07 20.52 -11.06
CA VAL A 281 11.16 19.70 -10.26
C VAL A 281 10.96 20.40 -8.93
N SER A 282 9.75 20.95 -8.71
CA SER A 282 9.37 21.44 -7.38
C SER A 282 8.68 20.33 -6.62
N HIS A 283 9.29 19.93 -5.52
CA HIS A 283 8.69 19.03 -4.53
C HIS A 283 8.05 19.91 -3.46
N GLN A 284 6.72 19.87 -3.29
CA GLN A 284 6.07 20.50 -2.14
C GLN A 284 5.05 19.54 -1.52
N PRO A 285 5.27 19.11 -0.27
CA PRO A 285 4.17 18.65 0.57
C PRO A 285 3.44 19.88 1.14
N ASN A 286 2.12 19.88 1.03
CA ASN A 286 1.15 20.81 1.63
C ASN A 286 1.72 21.92 2.52
N SER A 287 1.91 23.12 1.94
CA SER A 287 1.83 24.39 2.68
C SER A 287 1.62 25.53 1.70
N TYR A 288 0.51 26.23 1.86
CA TYR A 288 0.25 27.53 1.21
C TYR A 288 1.26 28.53 1.77
N LEU A 289 2.25 28.89 0.96
CA LEU A 289 3.03 30.11 1.16
C LEU A 289 3.19 30.80 -0.19
N VAL A 290 2.42 31.87 -0.34
CA VAL A 290 2.64 32.87 -1.36
C VAL A 290 3.94 33.61 -1.01
N GLY A 291 5.02 33.26 -1.69
CA GLY A 291 6.28 33.99 -1.65
C GLY A 291 6.46 34.78 -2.96
N PRO A 292 7.17 35.91 -2.96
CA PRO A 292 7.33 36.76 -4.12
C PRO A 292 8.15 36.08 -5.23
N PRO A 293 7.97 36.48 -6.50
CA PRO A 293 8.63 35.85 -7.64
C PRO A 293 10.14 36.03 -7.55
N ILE A 294 10.87 34.93 -7.56
CA ILE A 294 12.32 34.94 -7.71
C ILE A 294 12.61 35.22 -9.19
N ILE A 295 13.17 36.38 -9.42
CA ILE A 295 13.69 36.85 -10.74
C ILE A 295 15.09 36.24 -10.90
N TRP A 296 15.27 35.49 -11.97
CA TRP A 296 16.57 35.19 -12.56
C TRP A 296 16.69 35.74 -13.96
#